data_607cd1a847c5fd0938bbec6fe9da1ee8
#
_entry.id   607cd1a847c5fd0938bbec6fe9da1ee8
#
_cell.length_a   1.000
_cell.length_b   1.000
_cell.length_c   1.000
_cell.angle_alpha   90.00
_cell.angle_beta   90.00
_cell.angle_gamma   90.00
#
_symmetry.space_group_name_H-M   'P 1'
#
loop_
_entity.id
_entity.type
_entity.pdbx_description
1 polymer ?
#
loop_
_entity_poly.entity_id
_entity_poly.type
_entity_poly.pdbx_seq_one_letter_code
_entity_poly.pdbx_strand_id
1 'polypeptide(L)'
;MDVAVLLLKQHLTKMSRIAVLCDTDSDGWCSCFIICDMLRRIGTECKPFFHTVARAHGIKVDSSDKVIDDILEYKPSLLIIPDASADRESCQTLRENKCDVIILDHHSYDFSNNPYAVIVNCLQQPETNQAASGALVTSKFANAVLGNDKDIYSDLVAMSLISDVMDLRSLENRAYINRWQKDYEQFVNNKISS
;
A
#
# COMPACT_ATOMS: atom_id res chain seq x y z
N MET A 1 -0.75 -8.15 10.02
CA MET A 1 -0.96 -6.71 10.26
C MET A 1 -0.08 -6.19 11.41
N ASP A 2 -0.20 -6.71 12.63
CA ASP A 2 0.48 -6.17 13.83
C ASP A 2 2.00 -6.09 13.72
N VAL A 3 2.63 -7.09 13.11
CA VAL A 3 4.10 -7.09 12.88
C VAL A 3 4.53 -5.93 11.97
N ALA A 4 3.78 -5.65 10.91
CA ALA A 4 4.06 -4.53 10.01
C ALA A 4 3.91 -3.17 10.72
N VAL A 5 2.85 -3.01 11.51
CA VAL A 5 2.63 -1.81 12.34
C VAL A 5 3.75 -1.63 13.36
N LEU A 6 4.18 -2.70 14.02
CA LEU A 6 5.28 -2.65 14.98
C LEU A 6 6.61 -2.25 14.31
N LEU A 7 6.91 -2.86 13.16
CA LEU A 7 8.11 -2.53 12.39
C LEU A 7 8.12 -1.04 11.98
N LEU A 8 7.01 -0.54 11.44
CA LEU A 8 6.90 0.89 11.11
C LEU A 8 7.14 1.76 12.35
N LYS A 9 6.50 1.47 13.49
CA LYS A 9 6.68 2.22 14.74
C LYS A 9 8.14 2.25 15.21
N GLN A 10 8.89 1.15 15.03
CA GLN A 10 10.33 1.12 15.33
C GLN A 10 11.13 2.08 14.43
N HIS A 11 10.78 2.17 13.15
CA HIS A 11 11.41 3.11 12.23
C HIS A 11 11.05 4.56 12.52
N LEU A 12 9.82 4.83 12.93
CA LEU A 12 9.38 6.17 13.34
C LEU A 12 10.15 6.68 14.55
N THR A 13 10.35 5.84 15.58
CA THR A 13 11.14 6.21 16.77
C THR A 13 12.60 6.51 16.46
N LYS A 14 13.16 5.89 15.41
CA LYS A 14 14.53 6.12 14.94
C LYS A 14 14.66 7.26 13.94
N MET A 15 13.55 7.92 13.58
CA MET A 15 13.49 8.94 12.51
C MET A 15 14.12 8.40 11.21
N SER A 16 13.80 7.18 10.87
CA SER A 16 14.36 6.46 9.73
C SER A 16 13.97 7.11 8.41
N ARG A 17 14.85 7.03 7.42
CA ARG A 17 14.55 7.40 6.04
C ARG A 17 13.62 6.35 5.43
N ILE A 18 12.42 6.77 5.02
CA ILE A 18 11.37 5.89 4.49
C ILE A 18 11.20 6.14 3.00
N ALA A 19 11.18 5.06 2.22
CA ALA A 19 10.81 5.03 0.81
C ALA A 19 9.45 4.34 0.64
N VAL A 20 8.70 4.74 -0.37
CA VAL A 20 7.43 4.10 -0.77
C VAL A 20 7.49 3.82 -2.26
N LEU A 21 7.28 2.58 -2.68
CA LEU A 21 7.14 2.26 -4.10
C LEU A 21 5.69 2.55 -4.52
N CYS A 22 5.51 3.26 -5.62
CA CYS A 22 4.21 3.49 -6.23
C CYS A 22 4.07 2.59 -7.46
N ASP A 23 3.08 1.70 -7.45
CA ASP A 23 2.74 0.93 -8.63
C ASP A 23 2.07 1.79 -9.71
N THR A 24 2.00 1.29 -10.95
CA THR A 24 1.73 2.11 -12.14
C THR A 24 0.25 2.31 -12.46
N ASP A 25 -0.65 1.56 -11.81
CA ASP A 25 -2.09 1.64 -12.03
C ASP A 25 -2.83 2.50 -10.99
N SER A 26 -4.16 2.56 -11.09
CA SER A 26 -4.98 3.38 -10.21
C SER A 26 -5.01 2.89 -8.77
N ASP A 27 -4.96 1.57 -8.55
CA ASP A 27 -4.90 0.98 -7.20
C ASP A 27 -3.56 1.31 -6.54
N GLY A 28 -2.45 1.14 -7.27
CA GLY A 28 -1.11 1.50 -6.82
C GLY A 28 -0.97 2.98 -6.46
N TRP A 29 -1.54 3.88 -7.26
CA TRP A 29 -1.55 5.31 -6.95
C TRP A 29 -2.35 5.63 -5.69
N CYS A 30 -3.55 5.05 -5.53
CA CYS A 30 -4.36 5.20 -4.32
C CYS A 30 -3.61 4.68 -3.10
N SER A 31 -3.02 3.51 -3.20
CA SER A 31 -2.25 2.83 -2.15
C SER A 31 -1.03 3.65 -1.72
N CYS A 32 -0.26 4.13 -2.68
CA CYS A 32 0.91 4.99 -2.44
C CYS A 32 0.50 6.30 -1.74
N PHE A 33 -0.58 6.96 -2.21
CA PHE A 33 -1.08 8.17 -1.59
C PHE A 33 -1.50 7.94 -0.13
N ILE A 34 -2.21 6.84 0.16
CA ILE A 34 -2.63 6.48 1.52
C ILE A 34 -1.42 6.40 2.46
N ILE A 35 -0.34 5.72 2.05
CA ILE A 35 0.88 5.62 2.86
C ILE A 35 1.54 6.98 3.05
N CYS A 36 1.70 7.76 1.98
CA CYS A 36 2.34 9.08 2.07
C CYS A 36 1.54 10.04 2.96
N ASP A 37 0.21 10.08 2.84
CA ASP A 37 -0.64 10.93 3.67
C ASP A 37 -0.68 10.45 5.13
N MET A 38 -0.74 9.15 5.37
CA MET A 38 -0.64 8.57 6.71
C MET A 38 0.66 9.00 7.40
N LEU A 39 1.81 8.86 6.72
CA LEU A 39 3.11 9.24 7.27
C LEU A 39 3.17 10.75 7.54
N ARG A 40 2.67 11.58 6.62
CA ARG A 40 2.59 13.03 6.80
C ARG A 40 1.74 13.43 8.02
N ARG A 41 0.61 12.74 8.24
CA ARG A 41 -0.28 12.99 9.40
C ARG A 41 0.39 12.72 10.74
N ILE A 42 1.33 11.79 10.79
CA ILE A 42 2.12 11.50 11.99
C ILE A 42 3.45 12.26 12.04
N GLY A 43 3.62 13.28 11.17
CA GLY A 43 4.78 14.16 11.17
C GLY A 43 6.04 13.54 10.57
N THR A 44 5.91 12.54 9.71
CA THR A 44 7.03 11.86 9.05
C THR A 44 6.95 12.05 7.54
N GLU A 45 8.09 12.36 6.93
CA GLU A 45 8.22 12.42 5.48
C GLU A 45 8.66 11.07 4.90
N CYS A 46 8.22 10.79 3.68
CA CYS A 46 8.71 9.68 2.88
C CYS A 46 9.04 10.13 1.47
N LYS A 47 9.84 9.34 0.76
CA LYS A 47 10.12 9.56 -0.66
C LYS A 47 9.40 8.51 -1.50
N PRO A 48 8.44 8.90 -2.35
CA PRO A 48 7.86 7.98 -3.32
C PRO A 48 8.85 7.70 -4.45
N PHE A 49 8.85 6.46 -4.93
CA PHE A 49 9.57 5.98 -6.09
C PHE A 49 8.60 5.41 -7.10
N PHE A 50 8.88 5.61 -8.36
CA PHE A 50 8.03 5.18 -9.47
C PHE A 50 8.80 4.27 -10.39
N HIS A 51 8.12 3.30 -10.98
CA HIS A 51 8.72 2.44 -11.99
C HIS A 51 9.23 3.24 -13.18
N THR A 52 10.38 2.85 -13.71
CA THR A 52 11.00 3.49 -14.87
C THR A 52 10.54 2.88 -16.20
N VAL A 53 9.87 1.72 -16.12
CA VAL A 53 9.31 0.97 -17.25
C VAL A 53 7.80 0.95 -17.17
N ALA A 54 7.13 1.28 -18.27
CA ALA A 54 5.68 1.25 -18.37
C ALA A 54 5.13 -0.16 -18.08
N ARG A 55 4.06 -0.23 -17.25
CA ARG A 55 3.42 -1.47 -16.81
C ARG A 55 4.31 -2.40 -15.99
N ALA A 56 5.43 -1.90 -15.45
CA ALA A 56 6.15 -2.65 -14.45
C ALA A 56 5.29 -2.77 -13.20
N HIS A 57 5.33 -3.95 -12.57
CA HIS A 57 4.58 -4.25 -11.36
C HIS A 57 5.51 -4.98 -10.38
N GLY A 58 5.67 -4.39 -9.19
CA GLY A 58 6.57 -4.90 -8.17
C GLY A 58 8.05 -4.82 -8.50
N ILE A 59 8.92 -5.34 -7.63
CA ILE A 59 10.37 -5.30 -7.77
C ILE A 59 10.90 -6.69 -8.10
N LYS A 60 11.75 -6.77 -9.16
CA LYS A 60 12.45 -7.99 -9.57
C LYS A 60 13.89 -7.65 -9.94
N VAL A 61 14.85 -8.41 -9.43
CA VAL A 61 16.31 -8.18 -9.64
C VAL A 61 16.68 -8.16 -11.12
N ASP A 62 16.15 -9.07 -11.91
CA ASP A 62 16.49 -9.21 -13.32
C ASP A 62 15.60 -8.36 -14.25
N SER A 63 14.91 -7.37 -13.68
CA SER A 63 14.06 -6.47 -14.44
C SER A 63 14.89 -5.41 -15.19
N SER A 64 14.41 -4.97 -16.34
CA SER A 64 14.90 -3.75 -17.01
C SER A 64 14.53 -2.47 -16.26
N ASP A 65 13.68 -2.59 -15.23
CA ASP A 65 13.28 -1.49 -14.37
C ASP A 65 14.38 -1.12 -13.39
N LYS A 66 14.77 0.15 -13.40
CA LYS A 66 15.83 0.68 -12.55
C LYS A 66 15.38 1.14 -11.17
N VAL A 67 14.11 0.94 -10.83
CA VAL A 67 13.53 1.45 -9.56
C VAL A 67 14.28 0.94 -8.33
N ILE A 68 14.77 -0.30 -8.34
CA ILE A 68 15.55 -0.83 -7.22
C ILE A 68 16.89 -0.11 -7.06
N ASP A 69 17.57 0.22 -8.17
CA ASP A 69 18.84 0.95 -8.14
C ASP A 69 18.64 2.35 -7.55
N ASP A 70 17.57 3.05 -7.96
CA ASP A 70 17.21 4.39 -7.46
C ASP A 70 16.88 4.35 -5.96
N ILE A 71 16.16 3.30 -5.50
CA ILE A 71 15.85 3.08 -4.09
C ILE A 71 17.15 2.84 -3.30
N LEU A 72 18.04 1.99 -3.79
CA LEU A 72 19.31 1.69 -3.13
C LEU A 72 20.24 2.91 -3.08
N GLU A 73 20.25 3.76 -4.11
CA GLU A 73 20.99 5.04 -4.11
C GLU A 73 20.45 5.99 -3.03
N TYR A 74 19.14 6.03 -2.85
CA TYR A 74 18.51 6.84 -1.79
C TYR A 74 18.85 6.35 -0.39
N LYS A 75 19.23 5.06 -0.21
CA LYS A 75 19.60 4.41 1.05
C LYS A 75 18.50 4.56 2.12
N PRO A 76 17.27 4.11 1.87
CA PRO A 76 16.24 4.09 2.90
C PRO A 76 16.56 3.04 3.95
N SER A 77 16.05 3.23 5.17
CA SER A 77 16.07 2.19 6.21
C SER A 77 14.80 1.34 6.20
N LEU A 78 13.74 1.85 5.56
CA LEU A 78 12.47 1.14 5.37
C LEU A 78 11.94 1.45 3.96
N LEU A 79 11.56 0.40 3.24
CA LEU A 79 10.76 0.47 2.01
C LEU A 79 9.37 -0.09 2.30
N ILE A 80 8.34 0.66 1.95
CA ILE A 80 6.94 0.20 1.96
C ILE A 80 6.51 0.01 0.50
N ILE A 81 5.98 -1.16 0.20
CA ILE A 81 5.51 -1.54 -1.13
C ILE A 81 3.99 -1.80 -1.02
N PRO A 82 3.14 -0.79 -1.24
CA PRO A 82 1.70 -0.98 -1.30
C PRO A 82 1.27 -1.43 -2.70
N ASP A 83 0.30 -2.34 -2.78
CA ASP A 83 -0.34 -2.83 -4.00
C ASP A 83 0.61 -3.53 -4.99
N ALA A 84 1.77 -3.94 -4.54
CA ALA A 84 2.71 -4.66 -5.35
C ALA A 84 3.54 -5.60 -4.47
N SER A 85 4.24 -6.51 -5.11
CA SER A 85 5.12 -7.47 -4.46
C SER A 85 6.59 -7.21 -4.81
N ALA A 86 7.48 -7.89 -4.14
CA ALA A 86 8.88 -7.94 -4.50
C ALA A 86 9.37 -9.39 -4.40
N ASP A 87 10.18 -9.81 -5.35
CA ASP A 87 10.77 -11.14 -5.29
C ASP A 87 11.72 -11.28 -4.10
N ARG A 88 12.02 -12.54 -3.77
CA ARG A 88 12.88 -12.85 -2.63
C ARG A 88 14.28 -12.24 -2.75
N GLU A 89 14.83 -12.30 -3.93
CA GLU A 89 16.19 -11.81 -4.25
C GLU A 89 16.28 -10.29 -4.08
N SER A 90 15.28 -9.57 -4.53
CA SER A 90 15.16 -8.12 -4.35
C SER A 90 15.04 -7.75 -2.87
N CYS A 91 14.19 -8.45 -2.12
CA CYS A 91 14.05 -8.24 -0.68
C CYS A 91 15.35 -8.57 0.08
N GLN A 92 16.07 -9.63 -0.33
CA GLN A 92 17.37 -9.96 0.23
C GLN A 92 18.38 -8.84 -0.03
N THR A 93 18.47 -8.36 -1.27
CA THR A 93 19.36 -7.25 -1.64
C THR A 93 19.08 -5.99 -0.83
N LEU A 94 17.81 -5.62 -0.66
CA LEU A 94 17.41 -4.51 0.20
C LEU A 94 17.85 -4.73 1.65
N ARG A 95 17.63 -5.92 2.18
CA ARG A 95 18.00 -6.30 3.55
C ARG A 95 19.51 -6.25 3.79
N GLU A 96 20.32 -6.71 2.85
CA GLU A 96 21.79 -6.63 2.89
C GLU A 96 22.28 -5.18 2.88
N ASN A 97 21.50 -4.28 2.25
CA ASN A 97 21.71 -2.83 2.28
C ASN A 97 21.04 -2.13 3.49
N LYS A 98 20.66 -2.87 4.54
CA LYS A 98 20.08 -2.38 5.79
C LYS A 98 18.72 -1.69 5.61
N CYS A 99 17.97 -2.06 4.59
CA CYS A 99 16.63 -1.62 4.33
C CYS A 99 15.64 -2.73 4.73
N ASP A 100 14.78 -2.47 5.69
CA ASP A 100 13.64 -3.32 6.01
C ASP A 100 12.54 -3.13 4.97
N VAL A 101 11.74 -4.18 4.72
CA VAL A 101 10.68 -4.16 3.70
C VAL A 101 9.34 -4.52 4.31
N ILE A 102 8.33 -3.70 4.04
CA ILE A 102 6.90 -3.99 4.30
C ILE A 102 6.18 -4.06 2.96
N ILE A 103 5.50 -5.17 2.69
CA ILE A 103 4.65 -5.39 1.53
C ILE A 103 3.19 -5.40 1.98
N LEU A 104 2.34 -4.58 1.36
CA LEU A 104 0.90 -4.48 1.62
C LEU A 104 0.17 -4.79 0.31
N ASP A 105 -0.22 -6.04 0.09
CA ASP A 105 -0.60 -6.51 -1.22
C ASP A 105 -1.87 -7.38 -1.20
N HIS A 106 -2.48 -7.60 -2.35
CA HIS A 106 -3.66 -8.44 -2.55
C HIS A 106 -3.47 -9.47 -3.68
N HIS A 107 -2.38 -9.40 -4.41
CA HIS A 107 -2.08 -10.32 -5.52
C HIS A 107 -1.71 -11.72 -5.02
N SER A 108 -1.90 -12.71 -5.89
CA SER A 108 -1.45 -14.07 -5.64
C SER A 108 0.06 -14.14 -5.56
N TYR A 109 0.58 -14.67 -4.48
CA TYR A 109 2.00 -14.73 -4.19
C TYR A 109 2.35 -16.02 -3.46
N ASP A 110 3.52 -16.59 -3.71
CA ASP A 110 4.04 -17.68 -2.89
C ASP A 110 4.60 -17.12 -1.58
N PHE A 111 3.77 -17.11 -0.55
CA PHE A 111 4.11 -16.58 0.78
C PHE A 111 5.14 -17.40 1.53
N SER A 112 5.41 -18.64 1.08
CA SER A 112 6.21 -19.60 1.85
C SER A 112 7.70 -19.29 1.87
N ASN A 113 8.19 -18.35 1.08
CA ASN A 113 9.61 -18.30 0.77
C ASN A 113 10.27 -16.91 0.78
N ASN A 114 9.69 -15.89 1.42
CA ASN A 114 10.34 -14.57 1.53
C ASN A 114 10.53 -14.12 2.99
N PRO A 115 11.64 -14.53 3.66
CA PRO A 115 11.92 -14.16 5.04
C PRO A 115 12.49 -12.74 5.20
N TYR A 116 12.71 -12.03 4.10
CA TYR A 116 13.37 -10.71 4.08
C TYR A 116 12.38 -9.54 4.10
N ALA A 117 11.07 -9.81 4.02
CA ALA A 117 10.01 -8.82 4.06
C ALA A 117 8.93 -9.19 5.08
N VAL A 118 8.29 -8.17 5.65
CA VAL A 118 7.02 -8.35 6.39
C VAL A 118 5.89 -8.17 5.38
N ILE A 119 5.17 -9.26 5.10
CA ILE A 119 4.10 -9.29 4.09
C ILE A 119 2.75 -9.27 4.80
N VAL A 120 1.90 -8.34 4.40
CA VAL A 120 0.48 -8.26 4.73
C VAL A 120 -0.30 -8.43 3.44
N ASN A 121 -0.97 -9.56 3.29
CA ASN A 121 -1.76 -9.86 2.11
C ASN A 121 -3.09 -10.49 2.53
N CYS A 122 -4.19 -10.06 1.92
CA CYS A 122 -5.52 -10.54 2.26
C CYS A 122 -5.70 -12.04 1.98
N LEU A 123 -4.92 -12.61 1.07
CA LEU A 123 -4.99 -14.04 0.74
C LEU A 123 -4.30 -14.95 1.78
N GLN A 124 -3.54 -14.39 2.73
CA GLN A 124 -2.88 -15.18 3.77
C GLN A 124 -3.83 -15.68 4.86
N GLN A 125 -4.97 -15.04 5.02
CA GLN A 125 -5.92 -15.34 6.10
C GLN A 125 -7.32 -15.55 5.52
N PRO A 126 -7.85 -16.78 5.51
CA PRO A 126 -9.15 -17.10 4.88
C PRO A 126 -10.34 -16.31 5.44
N GLU A 127 -10.25 -15.86 6.69
CA GLU A 127 -11.28 -15.06 7.37
C GLU A 127 -11.31 -13.59 6.94
N THR A 128 -10.32 -13.13 6.19
CA THR A 128 -10.29 -11.76 5.68
C THR A 128 -11.02 -11.65 4.35
N ASN A 129 -11.27 -10.42 3.90
CA ASN A 129 -11.84 -10.16 2.58
C ASN A 129 -10.83 -10.53 1.48
N GLN A 130 -11.02 -11.69 0.87
CA GLN A 130 -10.16 -12.21 -0.21
C GLN A 130 -10.28 -11.40 -1.51
N ALA A 131 -11.30 -10.55 -1.63
CA ALA A 131 -11.51 -9.65 -2.76
C ALA A 131 -11.13 -8.20 -2.43
N ALA A 132 -10.23 -7.99 -1.46
CA ALA A 132 -9.72 -6.67 -1.17
C ALA A 132 -8.81 -6.18 -2.29
N SER A 133 -8.82 -4.88 -2.58
CA SER A 133 -7.82 -4.20 -3.42
C SER A 133 -6.58 -3.84 -2.59
N GLY A 134 -5.49 -3.48 -3.24
CA GLY A 134 -4.28 -3.00 -2.56
C GLY A 134 -4.54 -1.77 -1.70
N ALA A 135 -5.36 -0.81 -2.18
CA ALA A 135 -5.75 0.35 -1.38
C ALA A 135 -6.58 -0.02 -0.16
N LEU A 136 -7.43 -1.06 -0.24
CA LEU A 136 -8.16 -1.53 0.94
C LEU A 136 -7.23 -2.16 1.98
N VAL A 137 -6.27 -2.99 1.57
CA VAL A 137 -5.25 -3.55 2.48
C VAL A 137 -4.42 -2.43 3.11
N THR A 138 -4.01 -1.47 2.29
CA THR A 138 -3.20 -0.31 2.71
C THR A 138 -3.97 0.61 3.66
N SER A 139 -5.27 0.86 3.40
CA SER A 139 -6.13 1.65 4.29
C SER A 139 -6.28 0.99 5.66
N LYS A 140 -6.47 -0.32 5.71
CA LYS A 140 -6.50 -1.07 6.99
C LYS A 140 -5.20 -0.93 7.77
N PHE A 141 -4.06 -0.99 7.09
CA PHE A 141 -2.76 -0.74 7.71
C PHE A 141 -2.64 0.70 8.24
N ALA A 142 -3.03 1.69 7.44
CA ALA A 142 -2.99 3.10 7.83
C ALA A 142 -3.89 3.37 9.06
N ASN A 143 -5.10 2.81 9.08
CA ASN A 143 -6.00 2.93 10.23
C ASN A 143 -5.42 2.31 11.50
N ALA A 144 -4.77 1.15 11.38
CA ALA A 144 -4.09 0.50 12.52
C ALA A 144 -2.90 1.33 13.05
N VAL A 145 -2.18 2.03 12.17
CA VAL A 145 -1.08 2.93 12.56
C VAL A 145 -1.61 4.19 13.23
N LEU A 146 -2.66 4.80 12.67
CA LEU A 146 -3.26 6.05 13.17
C LEU A 146 -4.11 5.86 14.43
N GLY A 147 -4.49 4.62 14.75
CA GLY A 147 -5.41 4.31 15.85
C GLY A 147 -6.83 4.87 15.60
N ASN A 148 -7.23 4.95 14.33
CA ASN A 148 -8.51 5.49 13.92
C ASN A 148 -9.50 4.37 13.58
N ASP A 149 -10.70 4.43 14.18
CA ASP A 149 -11.83 3.56 13.81
C ASP A 149 -12.57 4.08 12.55
N LYS A 150 -12.32 5.32 12.14
CA LYS A 150 -12.91 5.92 10.95
C LYS A 150 -11.94 5.80 9.78
N ASP A 151 -12.40 5.09 8.75
CA ASP A 151 -11.66 5.01 7.49
C ASP A 151 -11.74 6.34 6.74
N ILE A 152 -10.66 7.10 6.84
CA ILE A 152 -10.54 8.43 6.21
C ILE A 152 -10.16 8.34 4.73
N TYR A 153 -9.87 7.16 4.21
CA TYR A 153 -9.47 6.89 2.83
C TYR A 153 -10.55 6.13 2.05
N SER A 154 -11.79 6.15 2.52
CA SER A 154 -12.88 5.35 1.94
C SER A 154 -13.17 5.68 0.48
N ASP A 155 -12.93 6.90 0.04
CA ASP A 155 -13.06 7.36 -1.34
C ASP A 155 -11.98 6.75 -2.25
N LEU A 156 -10.72 6.73 -1.81
CA LEU A 156 -9.62 6.10 -2.53
C LEU A 156 -9.80 4.60 -2.62
N VAL A 157 -10.25 3.96 -1.54
CA VAL A 157 -10.58 2.54 -1.53
C VAL A 157 -11.70 2.23 -2.51
N ALA A 158 -12.79 3.02 -2.54
CA ALA A 158 -13.88 2.82 -3.49
C ALA A 158 -13.40 2.97 -4.94
N MET A 159 -12.56 3.96 -5.22
CA MET A 159 -12.00 4.18 -6.55
C MET A 159 -11.12 3.00 -6.98
N SER A 160 -10.27 2.49 -6.09
CA SER A 160 -9.41 1.34 -6.37
C SER A 160 -10.21 0.06 -6.62
N LEU A 161 -11.24 -0.22 -5.80
CA LEU A 161 -12.12 -1.37 -5.98
C LEU A 161 -12.81 -1.39 -7.34
N ILE A 162 -13.14 -0.22 -7.89
CA ILE A 162 -13.75 -0.08 -9.21
C ILE A 162 -12.69 -0.25 -10.31
N SER A 163 -11.55 0.43 -10.19
CA SER A 163 -10.52 0.43 -11.23
C SER A 163 -9.86 -0.95 -11.39
N ASP A 164 -9.72 -1.70 -10.29
CA ASP A 164 -9.14 -3.04 -10.28
C ASP A 164 -10.20 -4.15 -10.45
N VAL A 165 -11.44 -3.77 -10.75
CA VAL A 165 -12.56 -4.67 -11.04
C VAL A 165 -12.78 -5.71 -9.93
N MET A 166 -12.64 -5.31 -8.69
CA MET A 166 -12.76 -6.22 -7.53
C MET A 166 -14.19 -6.75 -7.34
N ASP A 167 -14.31 -7.94 -6.77
CA ASP A 167 -15.61 -8.60 -6.59
C ASP A 167 -16.51 -7.84 -5.61
N LEU A 168 -17.56 -7.23 -6.16
CA LEU A 168 -18.56 -6.48 -5.38
C LEU A 168 -19.63 -7.38 -4.71
N ARG A 169 -19.53 -8.71 -4.80
CA ARG A 169 -20.31 -9.62 -3.95
C ARG A 169 -19.80 -9.59 -2.51
N SER A 170 -18.56 -9.20 -2.29
CA SER A 170 -18.05 -8.89 -0.95
C SER A 170 -18.87 -7.78 -0.30
N LEU A 171 -19.36 -8.03 0.92
CA LEU A 171 -20.14 -7.03 1.69
C LEU A 171 -19.28 -5.83 2.04
N GLU A 172 -18.01 -6.04 2.37
CA GLU A 172 -17.08 -4.96 2.67
C GLU A 172 -16.86 -4.07 1.47
N ASN A 173 -16.57 -4.63 0.28
CA ASN A 173 -16.38 -3.85 -0.93
C ASN A 173 -17.62 -3.01 -1.28
N ARG A 174 -18.82 -3.60 -1.17
CA ARG A 174 -20.08 -2.85 -1.39
C ARG A 174 -20.27 -1.72 -0.38
N ALA A 175 -19.86 -1.92 0.87
CA ALA A 175 -19.97 -0.87 1.87
C ALA A 175 -19.15 0.37 1.50
N TYR A 176 -17.92 0.18 0.99
CA TYR A 176 -17.08 1.28 0.50
C TYR A 176 -17.71 1.99 -0.70
N ILE A 177 -18.19 1.25 -1.71
CA ILE A 177 -18.84 1.82 -2.89
C ILE A 177 -20.10 2.61 -2.52
N ASN A 178 -20.96 2.03 -1.67
CA ASN A 178 -22.19 2.70 -1.24
C ASN A 178 -21.91 3.99 -0.43
N ARG A 179 -20.86 3.99 0.38
CA ARG A 179 -20.43 5.17 1.15
C ARG A 179 -19.95 6.26 0.22
N TRP A 180 -19.05 5.94 -0.71
CA TRP A 180 -18.55 6.88 -1.70
C TRP A 180 -19.67 7.50 -2.55
N GLN A 181 -20.65 6.71 -3.01
CA GLN A 181 -21.78 7.20 -3.76
C GLN A 181 -22.59 8.24 -2.97
N LYS A 182 -22.88 7.97 -1.70
CA LYS A 182 -23.62 8.91 -0.83
C LYS A 182 -22.85 10.21 -0.61
N ASP A 183 -21.55 10.11 -0.35
CA ASP A 183 -20.71 11.29 -0.14
C ASP A 183 -20.61 12.14 -1.42
N TYR A 184 -20.51 11.49 -2.58
CA TYR A 184 -20.51 12.16 -3.89
C TYR A 184 -21.86 12.85 -4.19
N GLU A 185 -22.98 12.19 -3.96
CA GLU A 185 -24.30 12.76 -4.12
C GLU A 185 -24.50 13.99 -3.22
N GLN A 186 -24.08 13.94 -1.98
CA GLN A 186 -24.12 15.09 -1.07
C GLN A 186 -23.26 16.24 -1.57
N PHE A 187 -22.05 15.95 -2.04
CA PHE A 187 -21.16 16.97 -2.61
C PHE A 187 -21.79 17.67 -3.82
N VAL A 188 -22.37 16.91 -4.76
CA VAL A 188 -23.03 17.44 -5.95
C VAL A 188 -24.24 18.29 -5.56
N ASN A 189 -25.10 17.80 -4.68
CA ASN A 189 -26.31 18.52 -4.24
C ASN A 189 -25.96 19.84 -3.52
N ASN A 190 -24.92 19.85 -2.70
CA ASN A 190 -24.46 21.09 -2.04
C ASN A 190 -23.90 22.11 -3.02
N LYS A 191 -23.29 21.66 -4.13
CA LYS A 191 -22.76 22.56 -5.19
C LYS A 191 -23.85 23.14 -6.09
N ILE A 192 -24.94 22.39 -6.32
CA ILE A 192 -26.06 22.85 -7.13
C ILE A 192 -26.94 23.83 -6.36
N SER A 193 -26.96 23.76 -5.02
CA SER A 193 -27.79 24.59 -4.13
C SER A 193 -27.09 25.89 -3.70
N SER A 194 -25.84 26.09 -4.07
CA SER A 194 -25.03 27.30 -3.81
C SER A 194 -24.88 28.15 -5.03
#